data_e613f81a648bbaa3c4d1190a0ef6aa6f
#
_entry.id   e613f81a648bbaa3c4d1190a0ef6aa6f
#
_cell.length_a   1.000
_cell.length_b   1.000
_cell.length_c   1.000
_cell.angle_alpha   90.00
_cell.angle_beta   90.00
_cell.angle_gamma   90.00
#
_symmetry.space_group_name_H-M   'P 1'
#
loop_
_entity.id
_entity.type
_entity.pdbx_description
1 polymer ?
#
loop_
_entity_poly.entity_id
_entity_poly.type
_entity_poly.pdbx_seq_one_letter_code
_entity_poly.pdbx_strand_id
1 'polypeptide(L)'
;MNIQSLLGRTAIRMAPLLVLCATPALAQTDSIGDLISKSGVIGWAIIGVSIIALAVIIENFITLKRDKLAPPEVIEEIRGLFDDEQFQDAMEICENEPSFFTAVCGAGIGKIGHGYDVIEKSIEEMGDEESIRLHQKISWLSLISNVAPMMGLLGTVSGMVEAFNSIASSGGQASPAELAGGISKALLTTMFGLVVAIPVTASFAFLRNRMVRTIIETGAIIEDLFERFRPESN
;
A
#
# COMPACT_ATOMS: atom_id res chain seq x y z
N MET A 1 -11.78 29.63 5.05
CA MET A 1 -12.06 29.04 3.73
C MET A 1 -11.14 27.86 3.58
N ASN A 2 -11.69 26.63 3.79
CA ASN A 2 -10.90 25.42 4.09
C ASN A 2 -10.26 24.82 2.85
N ILE A 3 -8.93 24.94 2.72
CA ILE A 3 -8.11 24.32 1.65
C ILE A 3 -8.12 22.79 1.74
N GLN A 4 -8.40 22.22 2.91
CA GLN A 4 -8.44 20.76 3.12
C GLN A 4 -9.64 20.06 2.44
N SER A 5 -10.76 20.74 2.23
CA SER A 5 -11.93 20.18 1.55
C SER A 5 -11.78 20.13 0.01
N LEU A 6 -10.88 20.92 -0.54
CA LEU A 6 -10.58 20.93 -1.98
C LEU A 6 -9.61 19.83 -2.39
N LEU A 7 -8.60 19.51 -1.56
CA LEU A 7 -7.61 18.45 -1.84
C LEU A 7 -8.20 17.04 -1.76
N GLY A 8 -9.14 16.79 -0.83
CA GLY A 8 -9.79 15.48 -0.71
C GLY A 8 -10.75 15.17 -1.88
N ARG A 9 -11.42 16.19 -2.41
CA ARG A 9 -12.36 16.02 -3.54
C ARG A 9 -11.67 15.90 -4.91
N THR A 10 -10.48 16.48 -5.06
CA THR A 10 -9.69 16.37 -6.30
C THR A 10 -8.97 15.05 -6.42
N ALA A 11 -8.45 14.47 -5.32
CA ALA A 11 -7.78 13.17 -5.34
C ALA A 11 -8.72 12.01 -5.73
N ILE A 12 -9.98 12.02 -5.24
CA ILE A 12 -10.99 11.01 -5.59
C ILE A 12 -11.46 11.15 -7.05
N ARG A 13 -11.41 12.37 -7.62
CA ARG A 13 -11.79 12.62 -9.02
C ARG A 13 -10.67 12.34 -10.03
N MET A 14 -9.42 12.29 -9.60
CA MET A 14 -8.27 12.02 -10.49
C MET A 14 -7.99 10.51 -10.66
N ALA A 15 -8.43 9.64 -9.76
CA ALA A 15 -8.28 8.20 -9.91
C ALA A 15 -8.90 7.62 -11.21
N PRO A 16 -10.12 8.02 -11.63
CA PRO A 16 -10.67 7.56 -12.91
C PRO A 16 -10.00 8.21 -14.13
N LEU A 17 -9.40 9.39 -13.98
CA LEU A 17 -8.75 10.09 -15.12
C LEU A 17 -7.44 9.43 -15.53
N LEU A 18 -6.69 8.84 -14.60
CA LEU A 18 -5.44 8.09 -14.88
C LEU A 18 -5.71 6.77 -15.61
N VAL A 19 -6.85 6.15 -15.38
CA VAL A 19 -7.29 4.96 -16.12
C VAL A 19 -7.74 5.33 -17.55
N LEU A 20 -8.29 6.53 -17.75
CA LEU A 20 -8.80 6.98 -19.05
C LEU A 20 -7.70 7.43 -20.02
N CYS A 21 -6.52 7.87 -19.52
CA CYS A 21 -5.40 8.27 -20.37
C CYS A 21 -4.63 7.09 -21.00
N ALA A 22 -4.84 5.86 -20.55
CA ALA A 22 -4.21 4.67 -21.14
C ALA A 22 -5.00 4.11 -22.36
N THR A 23 -6.19 4.62 -22.64
CA THR A 23 -7.09 4.06 -23.65
C THR A 23 -6.81 4.41 -25.13
N PRO A 24 -6.15 5.51 -25.52
CA PRO A 24 -5.96 5.79 -26.94
C PRO A 24 -4.84 4.98 -27.62
N ALA A 25 -3.93 4.35 -26.88
CA ALA A 25 -2.86 3.54 -27.44
C ALA A 25 -3.29 2.11 -27.84
N LEU A 26 -4.49 1.67 -27.43
CA LEU A 26 -5.04 0.33 -27.69
C LEU A 26 -6.00 0.31 -28.90
N ALA A 27 -6.11 1.39 -29.66
CA ALA A 27 -7.09 1.54 -30.73
C ALA A 27 -6.71 0.84 -32.05
N GLN A 28 -5.80 -0.12 -32.06
CA GLN A 28 -5.54 -0.98 -33.22
C GLN A 28 -5.93 -2.44 -32.92
N THR A 29 -7.16 -2.76 -33.19
CA THR A 29 -7.78 -4.01 -33.72
C THR A 29 -7.43 -5.39 -33.13
N ASP A 30 -6.40 -5.57 -32.31
CA ASP A 30 -6.20 -6.84 -31.60
C ASP A 30 -6.98 -6.82 -30.27
N SER A 31 -7.78 -7.84 -30.04
CA SER A 31 -8.45 -8.02 -28.74
C SER A 31 -7.39 -8.06 -27.61
N ILE A 32 -7.72 -7.51 -26.43
CA ILE A 32 -6.84 -7.59 -25.25
C ILE A 32 -6.42 -9.05 -24.99
N GLY A 33 -7.34 -10.01 -25.25
CA GLY A 33 -7.05 -11.44 -25.16
C GLY A 33 -5.96 -11.90 -26.15
N ASP A 34 -5.98 -11.37 -27.38
CA ASP A 34 -4.98 -11.70 -28.40
C ASP A 34 -3.60 -11.12 -28.03
N LEU A 35 -3.55 -9.92 -27.49
CA LEU A 35 -2.31 -9.30 -27.01
C LEU A 35 -1.71 -10.10 -25.84
N ILE A 36 -2.56 -10.57 -24.94
CA ILE A 36 -2.14 -11.41 -23.79
C ILE A 36 -1.60 -12.76 -24.33
N SER A 37 -2.30 -13.41 -25.25
CA SER A 37 -1.85 -14.68 -25.81
C SER A 37 -0.52 -14.56 -26.55
N LYS A 38 -0.32 -13.45 -27.26
CA LYS A 38 0.95 -13.11 -27.95
C LYS A 38 2.12 -12.84 -26.97
N SER A 39 1.85 -12.41 -25.73
CA SER A 39 2.90 -12.10 -24.73
C SER A 39 3.52 -13.33 -24.05
N GLY A 40 3.00 -14.53 -24.31
CA GLY A 40 3.53 -15.79 -23.81
C GLY A 40 3.40 -15.98 -22.29
N VAL A 41 4.20 -16.89 -21.72
CA VAL A 41 4.13 -17.26 -20.31
C VAL A 41 4.35 -16.09 -19.36
N ILE A 42 5.28 -15.19 -19.69
CA ILE A 42 5.61 -14.02 -18.89
C ILE A 42 4.43 -13.04 -18.83
N GLY A 43 3.70 -12.86 -19.94
CA GLY A 43 2.50 -12.04 -19.96
C GLY A 43 1.42 -12.57 -19.01
N TRP A 44 1.18 -13.86 -18.99
CA TRP A 44 0.25 -14.51 -18.05
C TRP A 44 0.69 -14.34 -16.59
N ALA A 45 2.00 -14.42 -16.31
CA ALA A 45 2.53 -14.18 -14.98
C ALA A 45 2.30 -12.73 -14.52
N ILE A 46 2.47 -11.75 -15.42
CA ILE A 46 2.20 -10.32 -15.13
C ILE A 46 0.71 -10.11 -14.81
N ILE A 47 -0.20 -10.79 -15.52
CA ILE A 47 -1.63 -10.72 -15.23
C ILE A 47 -1.94 -11.31 -13.84
N GLY A 48 -1.35 -12.46 -13.50
CA GLY A 48 -1.46 -13.03 -12.16
C GLY A 48 -1.02 -12.04 -11.07
N VAL A 49 0.13 -11.39 -11.26
CA VAL A 49 0.62 -10.34 -10.35
C VAL A 49 -0.33 -9.14 -10.31
N SER A 50 -0.95 -8.76 -11.42
CA SER A 50 -1.94 -7.68 -11.47
C SER A 50 -3.17 -7.95 -10.62
N ILE A 51 -3.69 -9.18 -10.65
CA ILE A 51 -4.84 -9.60 -9.83
C ILE A 51 -4.46 -9.55 -8.34
N ILE A 52 -3.30 -10.08 -7.97
CA ILE A 52 -2.78 -10.02 -6.60
C ILE A 52 -2.60 -8.56 -6.16
N ALA A 53 -2.02 -7.72 -7.01
CA ALA A 53 -1.84 -6.31 -6.74
C ALA A 53 -3.18 -5.59 -6.45
N LEU A 54 -4.20 -5.86 -7.26
CA LEU A 54 -5.53 -5.28 -7.08
C LEU A 54 -6.16 -5.71 -5.75
N ALA A 55 -6.06 -7.00 -5.39
CA ALA A 55 -6.56 -7.53 -4.13
C ALA A 55 -5.86 -6.86 -2.93
N VAL A 56 -4.52 -6.76 -2.96
CA VAL A 56 -3.72 -6.12 -1.90
C VAL A 56 -4.01 -4.62 -1.81
N ILE A 57 -4.21 -3.93 -2.93
CA ILE A 57 -4.63 -2.52 -2.93
C ILE A 57 -5.96 -2.36 -2.21
N ILE A 58 -6.98 -3.14 -2.58
CA ILE A 58 -8.31 -3.06 -1.98
C ILE A 58 -8.25 -3.35 -0.48
N GLU A 59 -7.56 -4.41 -0.07
CA GLU A 59 -7.37 -4.77 1.34
C GLU A 59 -6.73 -3.62 2.13
N ASN A 60 -5.63 -3.05 1.63
CA ASN A 60 -4.95 -1.95 2.32
C ASN A 60 -5.81 -0.67 2.36
N PHE A 61 -6.57 -0.36 1.31
CA PHE A 61 -7.51 0.78 1.32
C PHE A 61 -8.59 0.64 2.39
N ILE A 62 -9.03 -0.59 2.71
CA ILE A 62 -10.03 -0.87 3.73
C ILE A 62 -9.40 -0.88 5.13
N THR A 63 -8.22 -1.49 5.28
CA THR A 63 -7.58 -1.73 6.58
C THR A 63 -6.89 -0.47 7.12
N LEU A 64 -6.27 0.34 6.24
CA LEU A 64 -5.54 1.56 6.60
C LEU A 64 -6.42 2.83 6.61
N LYS A 65 -7.72 2.67 6.84
CA LYS A 65 -8.59 3.82 7.10
C LYS A 65 -8.33 4.38 8.49
N ARG A 66 -8.36 5.73 8.61
CA ARG A 66 -8.20 6.42 9.90
C ARG A 66 -9.19 5.88 10.94
N ASP A 67 -10.43 5.67 10.55
CA ASP A 67 -11.51 5.19 11.42
C ASP A 67 -11.27 3.77 11.95
N LYS A 68 -10.40 2.97 11.30
CA LYS A 68 -10.01 1.65 11.79
C LYS A 68 -8.74 1.67 12.63
N LEU A 69 -7.81 2.60 12.35
CA LEU A 69 -6.57 2.72 13.11
C LEU A 69 -6.77 3.50 14.41
N ALA A 70 -7.66 4.49 14.38
CA ALA A 70 -7.98 5.37 15.49
C ALA A 70 -9.49 5.74 15.42
N PRO A 71 -10.39 4.85 15.88
CA PRO A 71 -11.82 5.09 15.86
C PRO A 71 -12.16 6.29 16.75
N PRO A 72 -12.82 7.33 16.23
CA PRO A 72 -13.10 8.53 17.02
C PRO A 72 -14.04 8.25 18.21
N GLU A 73 -14.95 7.31 18.08
CA GLU A 73 -15.86 6.92 19.14
C GLU A 73 -15.11 6.31 20.34
N VAL A 74 -14.18 5.40 20.07
CA VAL A 74 -13.33 4.75 21.09
C VAL A 74 -12.39 5.76 21.76
N ILE A 75 -11.86 6.72 20.98
CA ILE A 75 -11.00 7.78 21.52
C ILE A 75 -11.76 8.63 22.54
N GLU A 76 -12.98 9.07 22.20
CA GLU A 76 -13.80 9.90 23.09
C GLU A 76 -14.25 9.12 24.34
N GLU A 77 -14.58 7.83 24.18
CA GLU A 77 -14.96 6.95 25.29
C GLU A 77 -13.79 6.76 26.26
N ILE A 78 -12.61 6.41 25.77
CA ILE A 78 -11.40 6.28 26.61
C ILE A 78 -11.04 7.62 27.26
N ARG A 79 -11.18 8.75 26.55
CA ARG A 79 -10.96 10.07 27.15
C ARG A 79 -11.88 10.33 28.33
N GLY A 80 -13.17 10.01 28.21
CA GLY A 80 -14.13 10.12 29.31
C GLY A 80 -13.75 9.26 30.52
N LEU A 81 -13.34 8.01 30.28
CA LEU A 81 -12.88 7.11 31.35
C LEU A 81 -11.58 7.58 32.03
N PHE A 82 -10.70 8.23 31.28
CA PHE A 82 -9.50 8.87 31.85
C PHE A 82 -9.86 10.07 32.74
N ASP A 83 -10.88 10.85 32.36
CA ASP A 83 -11.36 11.98 33.16
C ASP A 83 -12.04 11.50 34.46
N ASP A 84 -12.70 10.35 34.43
CA ASP A 84 -13.32 9.69 35.55
C ASP A 84 -12.36 8.79 36.36
N GLU A 85 -11.07 8.72 36.00
CA GLU A 85 -10.02 7.87 36.60
C GLU A 85 -10.35 6.36 36.54
N GLN A 86 -11.20 5.92 35.60
CA GLN A 86 -11.65 4.53 35.43
C GLN A 86 -10.71 3.78 34.47
N PHE A 87 -9.44 3.60 34.87
CA PHE A 87 -8.42 2.99 34.01
C PHE A 87 -8.65 1.51 33.71
N GLN A 88 -9.36 0.78 34.59
CA GLN A 88 -9.68 -0.63 34.35
C GLN A 88 -10.70 -0.78 33.23
N ASP A 89 -11.74 0.07 33.21
CA ASP A 89 -12.76 0.06 32.17
C ASP A 89 -12.15 0.50 30.81
N ALA A 90 -11.24 1.49 30.86
CA ALA A 90 -10.48 1.90 29.67
C ALA A 90 -9.60 0.76 29.12
N MET A 91 -9.01 -0.06 30.00
CA MET A 91 -8.23 -1.23 29.56
C MET A 91 -9.11 -2.30 28.92
N GLU A 92 -10.31 -2.55 29.48
CA GLU A 92 -11.27 -3.50 28.89
C GLU A 92 -11.69 -3.09 27.46
N ILE A 93 -11.90 -1.80 27.23
CA ILE A 93 -12.19 -1.29 25.87
C ILE A 93 -10.99 -1.52 24.93
N CYS A 94 -9.77 -1.26 25.42
CA CYS A 94 -8.57 -1.51 24.62
C CYS A 94 -8.40 -2.97 24.21
N GLU A 95 -8.81 -3.91 25.03
CA GLU A 95 -8.77 -5.35 24.76
C GLU A 95 -9.88 -5.81 23.81
N ASN A 96 -11.08 -5.22 23.93
CA ASN A 96 -12.25 -5.61 23.12
C ASN A 96 -12.25 -5.01 21.71
N GLU A 97 -11.64 -3.85 21.51
CA GLU A 97 -11.62 -3.15 20.23
C GLU A 97 -10.19 -2.97 19.68
N PRO A 98 -9.60 -4.00 19.06
CA PRO A 98 -8.21 -3.96 18.60
C PRO A 98 -8.01 -2.94 17.46
N SER A 99 -7.21 -1.91 17.72
CA SER A 99 -6.80 -0.89 16.77
C SER A 99 -5.39 -0.41 17.09
N PHE A 100 -4.78 0.41 16.23
CA PHE A 100 -3.48 1.03 16.52
C PHE A 100 -3.57 1.89 17.81
N PHE A 101 -4.63 2.68 17.94
CA PHE A 101 -4.84 3.55 19.10
C PHE A 101 -4.99 2.75 20.38
N THR A 102 -5.85 1.72 20.40
CA THR A 102 -6.12 0.91 21.61
C THR A 102 -4.93 0.06 22.02
N ALA A 103 -4.14 -0.45 21.08
CA ALA A 103 -2.94 -1.21 21.38
C ALA A 103 -1.90 -0.34 22.10
N VAL A 104 -1.65 0.86 21.59
CA VAL A 104 -0.67 1.79 22.16
C VAL A 104 -1.17 2.39 23.48
N CYS A 105 -2.46 2.76 23.54
CA CYS A 105 -3.09 3.28 24.76
C CYS A 105 -3.10 2.23 25.87
N GLY A 106 -3.47 0.97 25.55
CA GLY A 106 -3.47 -0.14 26.49
C GLY A 106 -2.09 -0.44 27.09
N ALA A 107 -1.03 -0.32 26.27
CA ALA A 107 0.35 -0.46 26.75
C ALA A 107 0.70 0.62 27.81
N GLY A 108 0.24 1.85 27.60
CA GLY A 108 0.38 2.94 28.58
C GLY A 108 -0.44 2.72 29.84
N ILE A 109 -1.73 2.33 29.71
CA ILE A 109 -2.63 2.05 30.84
C ILE A 109 -2.06 0.94 31.72
N GLY A 110 -1.53 -0.12 31.15
CA GLY A 110 -0.92 -1.24 31.86
C GLY A 110 0.32 -0.86 32.70
N LYS A 111 0.83 0.37 32.55
CA LYS A 111 1.96 0.91 33.33
C LYS A 111 1.55 2.03 34.28
N ILE A 112 0.26 2.35 34.40
CA ILE A 112 -0.24 3.33 35.38
C ILE A 112 0.10 2.82 36.79
N GLY A 113 0.61 3.73 37.63
CA GLY A 113 1.17 3.39 38.95
C GLY A 113 2.69 3.23 38.97
N HIS A 114 3.34 3.25 37.82
CA HIS A 114 4.79 3.36 37.69
C HIS A 114 5.19 4.83 37.37
N GLY A 115 6.48 5.12 37.37
CA GLY A 115 6.93 6.45 36.96
C GLY A 115 6.56 6.78 35.52
N TYR A 116 6.37 8.07 35.21
CA TYR A 116 5.99 8.55 33.88
C TYR A 116 6.93 8.06 32.77
N ASP A 117 8.24 7.99 33.04
CA ASP A 117 9.24 7.48 32.10
C ASP A 117 8.96 6.03 31.66
N VAL A 118 8.36 5.22 32.57
CA VAL A 118 8.00 3.81 32.27
C VAL A 118 6.76 3.75 31.38
N ILE A 119 5.80 4.64 31.63
CA ILE A 119 4.58 4.76 30.81
C ILE A 119 4.95 5.23 29.40
N GLU A 120 5.72 6.34 29.30
CA GLU A 120 6.16 6.91 28.03
C GLU A 120 6.92 5.88 27.19
N LYS A 121 7.88 5.19 27.82
CA LYS A 121 8.65 4.14 27.15
C LYS A 121 7.77 2.99 26.65
N SER A 122 6.77 2.56 27.42
CA SER A 122 5.86 1.49 27.00
C SER A 122 4.99 1.91 25.83
N ILE A 123 4.54 3.17 25.79
CA ILE A 123 3.80 3.77 24.68
C ILE A 123 4.67 3.82 23.43
N GLU A 124 5.93 4.27 23.54
CA GLU A 124 6.88 4.35 22.43
C GLU A 124 7.17 2.96 21.86
N GLU A 125 7.52 1.98 22.70
CA GLU A 125 7.82 0.61 22.28
C GLU A 125 6.62 -0.04 21.55
N MET A 126 5.41 0.11 22.08
CA MET A 126 4.20 -0.43 21.44
C MET A 126 3.85 0.34 20.16
N GLY A 127 4.02 1.64 20.16
CA GLY A 127 3.82 2.50 18.99
C GLY A 127 4.73 2.11 17.82
N ASP A 128 6.00 1.84 18.13
CA ASP A 128 6.97 1.36 17.15
C ASP A 128 6.62 -0.04 16.63
N GLU A 129 6.24 -0.97 17.50
CA GLU A 129 5.83 -2.32 17.12
C GLU A 129 4.63 -2.30 16.16
N GLU A 130 3.56 -1.57 16.52
CA GLU A 130 2.37 -1.46 15.66
C GLU A 130 2.66 -0.70 14.37
N SER A 131 3.53 0.33 14.40
CA SER A 131 3.99 1.03 13.20
C SER A 131 4.72 0.09 12.25
N ILE A 132 5.63 -0.75 12.74
CA ILE A 132 6.33 -1.77 11.96
C ILE A 132 5.33 -2.76 11.35
N ARG A 133 4.33 -3.21 12.10
CA ARG A 133 3.28 -4.11 11.62
C ARG A 133 2.47 -3.51 10.46
N LEU A 134 2.11 -2.23 10.57
CA LEU A 134 1.43 -1.50 9.50
C LEU A 134 2.33 -1.32 8.27
N HIS A 135 3.61 -1.02 8.45
CA HIS A 135 4.59 -0.91 7.37
C HIS A 135 4.78 -2.25 6.62
N GLN A 136 4.79 -3.37 7.33
CA GLN A 136 4.88 -4.70 6.72
C GLN A 136 3.69 -4.99 5.81
N LYS A 137 2.48 -4.59 6.20
CA LYS A 137 1.27 -4.75 5.34
C LYS A 137 1.41 -4.00 4.02
N ILE A 138 1.95 -2.78 4.05
CA ILE A 138 2.13 -1.96 2.83
C ILE A 138 3.32 -2.44 2.00
N SER A 139 4.31 -3.09 2.60
CA SER A 139 5.54 -3.50 1.91
C SER A 139 5.29 -4.44 0.73
N TRP A 140 4.20 -5.22 0.75
CA TRP A 140 3.78 -6.06 -0.37
C TRP A 140 3.47 -5.23 -1.63
N LEU A 141 2.86 -4.05 -1.49
CA LEU A 141 2.63 -3.14 -2.62
C LEU A 141 3.94 -2.60 -3.18
N SER A 142 4.89 -2.26 -2.29
CA SER A 142 6.23 -1.84 -2.70
C SER A 142 6.96 -2.94 -3.47
N LEU A 143 6.87 -4.19 -3.00
CA LEU A 143 7.45 -5.33 -3.69
C LEU A 143 6.88 -5.48 -5.10
N ILE A 144 5.55 -5.48 -5.24
CA ILE A 144 4.87 -5.64 -6.53
C ILE A 144 5.23 -4.48 -7.48
N SER A 145 5.30 -3.24 -6.97
CA SER A 145 5.64 -2.05 -7.77
C SER A 145 7.02 -2.15 -8.40
N ASN A 146 7.97 -2.82 -7.72
CA ASN A 146 9.33 -3.04 -8.23
C ASN A 146 9.41 -4.28 -9.12
N VAL A 147 8.75 -5.37 -8.75
CA VAL A 147 8.83 -6.65 -9.47
C VAL A 147 8.10 -6.59 -10.82
N ALA A 148 6.97 -5.89 -10.93
CA ALA A 148 6.19 -5.86 -12.15
C ALA A 148 6.96 -5.29 -13.37
N PRO A 149 7.72 -4.16 -13.28
CA PRO A 149 8.57 -3.70 -14.37
C PRO A 149 9.73 -4.66 -14.67
N MET A 150 10.30 -5.31 -13.66
CA MET A 150 11.37 -6.30 -13.84
C MET A 150 10.88 -7.53 -14.60
N MET A 151 9.64 -7.98 -14.35
CA MET A 151 9.00 -9.04 -15.12
C MET A 151 8.77 -8.60 -16.58
N GLY A 152 8.38 -7.34 -16.82
CA GLY A 152 8.29 -6.76 -18.14
C GLY A 152 9.63 -6.78 -18.86
N LEU A 153 10.71 -6.37 -18.20
CA LEU A 153 12.07 -6.43 -18.75
C LEU A 153 12.52 -7.87 -19.03
N LEU A 154 12.22 -8.82 -18.13
CA LEU A 154 12.49 -10.24 -18.38
C LEU A 154 11.79 -10.72 -19.67
N GLY A 155 10.58 -10.24 -19.92
CA GLY A 155 9.84 -10.50 -21.14
C GLY A 155 10.55 -9.98 -22.40
N THR A 156 11.18 -8.79 -22.35
CA THR A 156 11.96 -8.30 -23.48
C THR A 156 13.17 -9.15 -23.75
N VAL A 157 13.93 -9.53 -22.73
CA VAL A 157 15.10 -10.39 -22.89
C VAL A 157 14.69 -11.73 -23.48
N SER A 158 13.63 -12.36 -22.96
CA SER A 158 13.10 -13.64 -23.45
C SER A 158 12.65 -13.53 -24.92
N GLY A 159 11.90 -12.50 -25.29
CA GLY A 159 11.44 -12.28 -26.66
C GLY A 159 12.58 -12.02 -27.66
N MET A 160 13.61 -11.29 -27.26
CA MET A 160 14.79 -11.06 -28.08
C MET A 160 15.61 -12.35 -28.26
N VAL A 161 15.80 -13.15 -27.20
CA VAL A 161 16.47 -14.45 -27.30
C VAL A 161 15.70 -15.37 -28.27
N GLU A 162 14.37 -15.41 -28.19
CA GLU A 162 13.54 -16.20 -29.11
C GLU A 162 13.71 -15.74 -30.58
N ALA A 163 13.74 -14.41 -30.82
CA ALA A 163 13.98 -13.84 -32.14
C ALA A 163 15.36 -14.23 -32.70
N PHE A 164 16.42 -14.15 -31.91
CA PHE A 164 17.76 -14.55 -32.35
C PHE A 164 17.92 -16.06 -32.56
N ASN A 165 17.27 -16.87 -31.74
CA ASN A 165 17.24 -18.32 -31.92
C ASN A 165 16.56 -18.72 -33.24
N SER A 166 15.51 -17.98 -33.66
CA SER A 166 14.87 -18.20 -34.98
C SER A 166 15.84 -17.92 -36.15
N ILE A 167 16.67 -16.88 -36.04
CA ILE A 167 17.71 -16.61 -37.03
C ILE A 167 18.76 -17.73 -37.07
N ALA A 168 19.24 -18.16 -35.92
CA ALA A 168 20.26 -19.19 -35.81
C ALA A 168 19.78 -20.55 -36.36
N SER A 169 18.54 -20.94 -36.06
CA SER A 169 17.94 -22.20 -36.50
C SER A 169 17.60 -22.22 -38.02
N SER A 170 17.35 -21.06 -38.62
CA SER A 170 17.07 -20.92 -40.07
C SER A 170 18.34 -20.74 -40.91
N GLY A 171 19.52 -20.94 -40.34
CA GLY A 171 20.79 -20.75 -41.05
C GLY A 171 21.02 -19.31 -41.52
N GLY A 172 20.47 -18.34 -40.83
CA GLY A 172 20.57 -16.90 -41.18
C GLY A 172 19.46 -16.38 -42.10
N GLN A 173 18.50 -17.24 -42.49
CA GLN A 173 17.41 -16.91 -43.42
C GLN A 173 16.04 -16.72 -42.72
N ALA A 174 16.05 -16.24 -41.45
CA ALA A 174 14.79 -15.94 -40.76
C ALA A 174 13.99 -14.88 -41.50
N SER A 175 12.67 -15.07 -41.58
CA SER A 175 11.80 -14.09 -42.21
C SER A 175 11.70 -12.81 -41.38
N PRO A 176 11.59 -11.63 -42.00
CA PRO A 176 11.35 -10.38 -41.28
C PRO A 176 10.12 -10.42 -40.37
N ALA A 177 9.11 -11.22 -40.73
CA ALA A 177 7.88 -11.40 -39.98
C ALA A 177 8.12 -12.17 -38.66
N GLU A 178 8.96 -13.20 -38.64
CA GLU A 178 9.33 -13.95 -37.42
C GLU A 178 10.10 -13.06 -36.44
N LEU A 179 11.03 -12.26 -36.98
CA LEU A 179 11.81 -11.32 -36.20
C LEU A 179 10.91 -10.23 -35.56
N ALA A 180 10.02 -9.66 -36.36
CA ALA A 180 9.04 -8.68 -35.91
C ALA A 180 8.10 -9.26 -34.81
N GLY A 181 7.73 -10.53 -34.93
CA GLY A 181 6.92 -11.25 -33.92
C GLY A 181 7.62 -11.32 -32.54
N GLY A 182 8.89 -11.73 -32.50
CA GLY A 182 9.67 -11.79 -31.26
C GLY A 182 9.87 -10.41 -30.61
N ILE A 183 10.16 -9.38 -31.42
CA ILE A 183 10.30 -8.00 -30.94
C ILE A 183 8.96 -7.46 -30.42
N SER A 184 7.87 -7.69 -31.14
CA SER A 184 6.53 -7.27 -30.69
C SER A 184 6.14 -7.89 -29.35
N LYS A 185 6.37 -9.20 -29.20
CA LYS A 185 6.16 -9.92 -27.94
C LYS A 185 6.97 -9.30 -26.79
N ALA A 186 8.24 -8.97 -27.05
CA ALA A 186 9.12 -8.33 -26.07
C ALA A 186 8.56 -6.97 -25.62
N LEU A 187 8.15 -6.11 -26.54
CA LEU A 187 7.62 -4.79 -26.23
C LEU A 187 6.29 -4.86 -25.47
N LEU A 188 5.40 -5.79 -25.84
CA LEU A 188 4.11 -6.00 -25.17
C LEU A 188 4.28 -6.37 -23.71
N THR A 189 5.23 -7.26 -23.36
CA THR A 189 5.45 -7.66 -21.96
C THR A 189 5.94 -6.50 -21.10
N THR A 190 6.80 -5.63 -21.63
CA THR A 190 7.22 -4.42 -20.92
C THR A 190 6.07 -3.45 -20.72
N MET A 191 5.24 -3.25 -21.74
CA MET A 191 4.06 -2.40 -21.64
C MET A 191 3.12 -2.91 -20.53
N PHE A 192 2.84 -4.21 -20.46
CA PHE A 192 2.01 -4.78 -19.41
C PHE A 192 2.64 -4.63 -18.01
N GLY A 193 3.95 -4.86 -17.89
CA GLY A 193 4.67 -4.63 -16.62
C GLY A 193 4.52 -3.20 -16.11
N LEU A 194 4.63 -2.20 -16.99
CA LEU A 194 4.48 -0.78 -16.62
C LEU A 194 3.03 -0.41 -16.33
N VAL A 195 2.06 -0.94 -17.08
CA VAL A 195 0.61 -0.71 -16.84
C VAL A 195 0.22 -1.19 -15.44
N VAL A 196 0.81 -2.27 -14.95
CA VAL A 196 0.59 -2.77 -13.58
C VAL A 196 1.36 -1.93 -12.56
N ALA A 197 2.63 -1.63 -12.82
CA ALA A 197 3.51 -0.97 -11.88
C ALA A 197 3.07 0.47 -11.53
N ILE A 198 2.64 1.26 -12.52
CA ILE A 198 2.29 2.66 -12.31
C ILE A 198 1.16 2.84 -11.30
N PRO A 199 -0.02 2.20 -11.44
CA PRO A 199 -1.10 2.35 -10.46
C PRO A 199 -0.76 1.75 -9.09
N VAL A 200 0.03 0.67 -9.04
CA VAL A 200 0.48 0.07 -7.78
C VAL A 200 1.40 1.04 -7.02
N THR A 201 2.37 1.64 -7.71
CA THR A 201 3.30 2.62 -7.12
C THR A 201 2.55 3.85 -6.61
N ALA A 202 1.59 4.37 -7.39
CA ALA A 202 0.77 5.49 -6.97
C ALA A 202 -0.07 5.16 -5.73
N SER A 203 -0.69 3.98 -5.70
CA SER A 203 -1.48 3.50 -4.56
C SER A 203 -0.61 3.30 -3.31
N PHE A 204 0.58 2.71 -3.46
CA PHE A 204 1.55 2.55 -2.39
C PHE A 204 1.95 3.89 -1.77
N ALA A 205 2.34 4.88 -2.60
CA ALA A 205 2.73 6.20 -2.14
C ALA A 205 1.59 6.91 -1.37
N PHE A 206 0.37 6.83 -1.90
CA PHE A 206 -0.81 7.40 -1.26
C PHE A 206 -1.11 6.77 0.09
N LEU A 207 -1.16 5.43 0.16
CA LEU A 207 -1.46 4.68 1.37
C LEU A 207 -0.39 4.89 2.44
N ARG A 208 0.89 4.87 2.04
CA ARG A 208 2.02 5.12 2.94
C ARG A 208 1.91 6.50 3.59
N ASN A 209 1.69 7.54 2.80
CA ASN A 209 1.57 8.90 3.33
C ASN A 209 0.37 9.04 4.27
N ARG A 210 -0.77 8.43 3.92
CA ARG A 210 -1.96 8.42 4.78
C ARG A 210 -1.70 7.71 6.10
N MET A 211 -1.07 6.52 6.06
CA MET A 211 -0.72 5.74 7.25
C MET A 211 0.20 6.51 8.19
N VAL A 212 1.31 7.06 7.68
CA VAL A 212 2.26 7.84 8.49
C VAL A 212 1.57 9.02 9.15
N ARG A 213 0.71 9.73 8.41
CA ARG A 213 -0.05 10.83 8.98
C ARG A 213 -0.98 10.39 10.11
N THR A 214 -1.70 9.26 9.92
CA THR A 214 -2.60 8.75 10.96
C THR A 214 -1.82 8.30 12.20
N ILE A 215 -0.66 7.67 12.05
CA ILE A 215 0.21 7.29 13.17
C ILE A 215 0.62 8.51 13.99
N ILE A 216 1.08 9.58 13.34
CA ILE A 216 1.49 10.83 14.00
C ILE A 216 0.30 11.49 14.72
N GLU A 217 -0.85 11.61 14.04
CA GLU A 217 -2.06 12.18 14.64
C GLU A 217 -2.52 11.39 15.87
N THR A 218 -2.46 10.06 15.79
CA THR A 218 -2.85 9.17 16.91
C THR A 218 -1.85 9.23 18.05
N GLY A 219 -0.55 9.28 17.75
CA GLY A 219 0.50 9.45 18.76
C GLY A 219 0.30 10.73 19.60
N ALA A 220 -0.01 11.85 18.93
CA ALA A 220 -0.30 13.11 19.62
C ALA A 220 -1.55 13.03 20.52
N ILE A 221 -2.59 12.29 20.13
CA ILE A 221 -3.77 12.06 20.96
C ILE A 221 -3.42 11.24 22.22
N ILE A 222 -2.60 10.22 22.06
CA ILE A 222 -2.16 9.37 23.17
C ILE A 222 -1.26 10.16 24.14
N GLU A 223 -0.33 10.95 23.60
CA GLU A 223 0.53 11.81 24.42
C GLU A 223 -0.31 12.80 25.25
N ASP A 224 -1.32 13.45 24.67
CA ASP A 224 -2.26 14.34 25.36
C ASP A 224 -3.02 13.62 26.49
N LEU A 225 -3.47 12.36 26.27
CA LEU A 225 -4.15 11.57 27.30
C LEU A 225 -3.26 11.25 28.52
N PHE A 226 -1.98 10.99 28.26
CA PHE A 226 -1.03 10.60 29.32
C PHE A 226 -0.26 11.79 29.92
N GLU A 227 -0.40 13.01 29.38
CA GLU A 227 0.29 14.20 29.90
C GLU A 227 -0.04 14.48 31.38
N ARG A 228 -1.25 14.13 31.82
CA ARG A 228 -1.69 14.24 33.24
C ARG A 228 -0.84 13.47 34.24
N PHE A 229 -0.10 12.46 33.81
CA PHE A 229 0.80 11.64 34.63
C PHE A 229 2.23 12.21 34.68
N ARG A 230 2.50 13.28 33.90
CA ARG A 230 3.81 13.90 33.85
C ARG A 230 4.08 14.64 35.16
N PRO A 231 5.23 14.41 35.84
CA PRO A 231 5.57 15.16 37.02
C PRO A 231 5.75 16.64 36.65
N GLU A 232 5.17 17.53 37.46
CA GLU A 232 5.41 18.97 37.30
C GLU A 232 6.92 19.22 37.41
N SER A 233 7.49 19.79 36.35
CA SER A 233 8.90 20.18 36.37
C SER A 233 9.06 21.38 37.32
N ASN A 234 9.65 21.14 38.47
CA ASN A 234 10.06 22.18 39.43
C ASN A 234 11.24 22.95 38.86
#